data_3ec905441bac28e97a27f0dd9ccc91f2
#
_entry.id   3ec905441bac28e97a27f0dd9ccc91f2
#
_cell.length_a   1.000
_cell.length_b   1.000
_cell.length_c   1.000
_cell.angle_alpha   90.00
_cell.angle_beta   90.00
_cell.angle_gamma   90.00
#
_symmetry.space_group_name_H-M   'P 1'
#
loop_
_entity.id
_entity.type
_entity.pdbx_description
1 polymer ?
#
loop_
_entity_poly.entity_id
_entity_poly.type
_entity_poly.pdbx_seq_one_letter_code
_entity_poly.pdbx_strand_id
1 'polypeptide(L)'
;MNLDFSFLSWGVIQSFVLKGLIFSFQLTLIAMVGGIVLGTALALMRLSGKPWLVMPAAAYVNTMRSIPLVMVILWFFLLIPLLLGRPLGAELSAIVTFTLFEAAYYSEIMRAGIQSVPKGQVYAGYAVGMTYKQTMQLIILPQAFRNMLPVLLTQTIILFQDTSLVYAIGAYDLLKGFEIAGKNFNRPVETYLVAAVVYFVICFSLSMLVKRLQSRIAIIR
;
A
#
# COMPACT_ATOMS: atom_id res chain seq x y z
N MET A 1 -20.96 -23.01 23.20
CA MET A 1 -19.51 -22.73 23.03
C MET A 1 -19.24 -21.48 23.87
N ASN A 2 -18.51 -21.60 24.97
CA ASN A 2 -18.20 -20.44 25.80
C ASN A 2 -16.85 -19.86 25.33
N LEU A 3 -16.88 -18.61 24.88
CA LEU A 3 -15.67 -17.87 24.53
C LEU A 3 -14.91 -17.52 25.81
N ASP A 4 -13.58 -17.74 25.78
CA ASP A 4 -12.71 -17.44 26.92
C ASP A 4 -11.53 -16.60 26.44
N PHE A 5 -11.44 -15.38 26.93
CA PHE A 5 -10.39 -14.41 26.59
C PHE A 5 -9.35 -14.21 27.71
N SER A 6 -9.39 -15.04 28.77
CA SER A 6 -8.50 -14.91 29.94
C SER A 6 -7.02 -15.10 29.60
N PHE A 7 -6.72 -15.79 28.49
CA PHE A 7 -5.34 -16.01 28.02
C PHE A 7 -4.69 -14.73 27.45
N LEU A 8 -5.47 -13.71 27.09
CA LEU A 8 -4.97 -12.42 26.54
C LEU A 8 -4.33 -11.56 27.64
N SER A 9 -3.27 -12.07 28.24
CA SER A 9 -2.45 -11.30 29.17
C SER A 9 -1.49 -10.36 28.43
N TRP A 10 -0.97 -9.34 29.13
CA TRP A 10 0.05 -8.45 28.59
C TRP A 10 1.29 -9.20 28.08
N GLY A 11 1.71 -10.26 28.76
CA GLY A 11 2.83 -11.10 28.32
C GLY A 11 2.58 -11.77 26.99
N VAL A 12 1.36 -12.27 26.71
CA VAL A 12 0.98 -12.86 25.43
C VAL A 12 0.98 -11.81 24.33
N ILE A 13 0.39 -10.64 24.61
CA ILE A 13 0.37 -9.54 23.64
C ILE A 13 1.80 -9.13 23.28
N GLN A 14 2.67 -8.95 24.24
CA GLN A 14 4.05 -8.54 24.04
C GLN A 14 4.88 -9.62 23.29
N SER A 15 4.71 -10.88 23.64
CA SER A 15 5.52 -11.97 23.07
C SER A 15 5.12 -12.35 21.66
N PHE A 16 3.84 -12.27 21.32
CA PHE A 16 3.33 -12.77 20.04
C PHE A 16 2.76 -11.65 19.15
N VAL A 17 1.89 -10.80 19.67
CA VAL A 17 1.13 -9.84 18.87
C VAL A 17 1.97 -8.63 18.48
N LEU A 18 2.71 -8.06 19.44
CA LEU A 18 3.46 -6.82 19.22
C LEU A 18 4.57 -7.00 18.18
N LYS A 19 5.26 -8.16 18.17
CA LYS A 19 6.27 -8.47 17.16
C LYS A 19 5.68 -8.47 15.75
N GLY A 20 4.54 -9.12 15.57
CA GLY A 20 3.85 -9.15 14.27
C GLY A 20 3.32 -7.78 13.86
N LEU A 21 2.79 -7.02 14.81
CA LEU A 21 2.33 -5.64 14.57
C LEU A 21 3.47 -4.74 14.06
N ILE A 22 4.64 -4.81 14.69
CA ILE A 22 5.83 -4.05 14.28
C ILE A 22 6.21 -4.40 12.84
N PHE A 23 6.26 -5.69 12.50
CA PHE A 23 6.57 -6.10 11.14
C PHE A 23 5.50 -5.63 10.13
N SER A 24 4.20 -5.72 10.45
CA SER A 24 3.13 -5.20 9.59
C SER A 24 3.28 -3.69 9.32
N PHE A 25 3.63 -2.89 10.33
CA PHE A 25 3.92 -1.47 10.13
C PHE A 25 5.20 -1.22 9.34
N GLN A 26 6.27 -1.97 9.58
CA GLN A 26 7.51 -1.87 8.82
C GLN A 26 7.29 -2.20 7.35
N LEU A 27 6.60 -3.30 7.06
CA LEU A 27 6.25 -3.72 5.70
C LEU A 27 5.42 -2.64 5.01
N THR A 28 4.39 -2.12 5.68
CA THR A 28 3.55 -1.03 5.15
C THR A 28 4.38 0.21 4.82
N LEU A 29 5.23 0.66 5.73
CA LEU A 29 6.03 1.87 5.53
C LEU A 29 7.05 1.71 4.40
N ILE A 30 7.77 0.59 4.37
CA ILE A 30 8.77 0.32 3.33
C ILE A 30 8.10 0.19 1.96
N ALA A 31 7.02 -0.59 1.87
CA ALA A 31 6.29 -0.78 0.62
C ALA A 31 5.59 0.51 0.15
N MET A 32 5.07 1.32 1.07
CA MET A 32 4.53 2.64 0.74
C MET A 32 5.60 3.56 0.14
N VAL A 33 6.73 3.73 0.83
CA VAL A 33 7.80 4.64 0.35
C VAL A 33 8.39 4.14 -0.96
N GLY A 34 8.77 2.86 -1.04
CA GLY A 34 9.31 2.26 -2.25
C GLY A 34 8.30 2.25 -3.40
N GLY A 35 7.04 1.93 -3.09
CA GLY A 35 5.94 1.95 -4.04
C GLY A 35 5.65 3.36 -4.58
N ILE A 36 5.68 4.39 -3.74
CA ILE A 36 5.54 5.79 -4.16
C ILE A 36 6.69 6.20 -5.10
N VAL A 37 7.93 5.88 -4.75
CA VAL A 37 9.11 6.22 -5.58
C VAL A 37 9.02 5.54 -6.96
N LEU A 38 8.86 4.22 -6.99
CA LEU A 38 8.74 3.45 -8.22
C LEU A 38 7.47 3.81 -9.00
N GLY A 39 6.36 3.99 -8.31
CA GLY A 39 5.08 4.39 -8.89
C GLY A 39 5.14 5.76 -9.54
N THR A 40 5.88 6.72 -8.94
CA THR A 40 6.13 8.02 -9.56
C THR A 40 6.89 7.87 -10.88
N ALA A 41 7.95 7.07 -10.90
CA ALA A 41 8.71 6.81 -12.12
C ALA A 41 7.81 6.20 -13.22
N LEU A 42 7.02 5.17 -12.87
CA LEU A 42 6.07 4.53 -13.79
C LEU A 42 4.99 5.52 -14.29
N ALA A 43 4.46 6.39 -13.42
CA ALA A 43 3.49 7.40 -13.81
C ALA A 43 4.09 8.40 -14.80
N LEU A 44 5.31 8.88 -14.55
CA LEU A 44 6.02 9.79 -15.45
C LEU A 44 6.32 9.12 -16.81
N MET A 45 6.72 7.84 -16.82
CA MET A 45 6.89 7.07 -18.04
C MET A 45 5.59 7.02 -18.84
N ARG A 46 4.46 6.74 -18.20
CA ARG A 46 3.14 6.65 -18.84
C ARG A 46 2.62 8.00 -19.34
N LEU A 47 3.02 9.11 -18.72
CA LEU A 47 2.64 10.47 -19.11
C LEU A 47 3.60 11.09 -20.13
N SER A 48 4.72 10.45 -20.47
CA SER A 48 5.77 10.98 -21.35
C SER A 48 5.35 11.16 -22.81
N GLY A 49 4.27 10.48 -23.24
CA GLY A 49 3.85 10.43 -24.65
C GLY A 49 4.77 9.61 -25.56
N LYS A 50 5.88 9.06 -25.06
CA LYS A 50 6.84 8.27 -25.86
C LYS A 50 6.46 6.79 -25.80
N PRO A 51 6.09 6.13 -26.94
CA PRO A 51 5.60 4.75 -26.93
C PRO A 51 6.53 3.74 -26.25
N TRP A 52 7.85 3.88 -26.42
CA TRP A 52 8.84 3.00 -25.81
C TRP A 52 8.95 3.09 -24.29
N LEU A 53 8.45 4.17 -23.66
CA LEU A 53 8.29 4.32 -22.20
C LEU A 53 6.88 3.93 -21.75
N VAL A 54 5.87 4.38 -22.50
CA VAL A 54 4.47 4.17 -22.15
C VAL A 54 4.11 2.69 -22.18
N MET A 55 4.50 1.96 -23.23
CA MET A 55 4.09 0.56 -23.42
C MET A 55 4.59 -0.36 -22.29
N PRO A 56 5.88 -0.42 -21.94
CA PRO A 56 6.35 -1.29 -20.87
C PRO A 56 5.82 -0.89 -19.50
N ALA A 57 5.72 0.41 -19.21
CA ALA A 57 5.16 0.88 -17.95
C ALA A 57 3.66 0.54 -17.83
N ALA A 58 2.89 0.72 -18.89
CA ALA A 58 1.48 0.34 -18.92
C ALA A 58 1.29 -1.17 -18.81
N ALA A 59 2.09 -1.96 -19.51
CA ALA A 59 2.06 -3.41 -19.42
C ALA A 59 2.30 -3.88 -17.97
N TYR A 60 3.36 -3.38 -17.34
CA TYR A 60 3.66 -3.70 -15.94
C TYR A 60 2.51 -3.35 -15.00
N VAL A 61 2.03 -2.10 -15.05
CA VAL A 61 0.98 -1.61 -14.16
C VAL A 61 -0.33 -2.39 -14.34
N ASN A 62 -0.72 -2.64 -15.59
CA ASN A 62 -1.95 -3.37 -15.88
C ASN A 62 -1.84 -4.84 -15.44
N THR A 63 -0.70 -5.50 -15.69
CA THR A 63 -0.45 -6.89 -15.27
C THR A 63 -0.52 -7.02 -13.75
N MET A 64 0.23 -6.20 -13.01
CA MET A 64 0.26 -6.25 -11.53
C MET A 64 -1.13 -6.03 -10.92
N ARG A 65 -1.93 -5.13 -11.48
CA ARG A 65 -3.28 -4.83 -10.99
C ARG A 65 -4.36 -5.83 -11.44
N SER A 66 -4.04 -6.71 -12.37
CA SER A 66 -4.95 -7.75 -12.86
C SER A 66 -4.79 -9.08 -12.15
N ILE A 67 -3.78 -9.23 -11.29
CA ILE A 67 -3.47 -10.47 -10.60
C ILE A 67 -3.74 -10.28 -9.10
N PRO A 68 -4.37 -11.25 -8.41
CA PRO A 68 -4.55 -11.19 -6.96
C PRO A 68 -3.21 -11.08 -6.23
N LEU A 69 -3.09 -10.18 -5.25
CA LEU A 69 -1.85 -9.96 -4.51
C LEU A 69 -1.29 -11.25 -3.90
N VAL A 70 -2.15 -12.12 -3.36
CA VAL A 70 -1.70 -13.41 -2.78
C VAL A 70 -0.96 -14.28 -3.80
N MET A 71 -1.37 -14.26 -5.08
CA MET A 71 -0.70 -15.00 -6.14
C MET A 71 0.67 -14.40 -6.45
N VAL A 72 0.76 -13.07 -6.46
CA VAL A 72 2.04 -12.37 -6.65
C VAL A 72 3.00 -12.67 -5.51
N ILE A 73 2.51 -12.67 -4.25
CA ILE A 73 3.30 -13.06 -3.07
C ILE A 73 3.88 -14.47 -3.23
N LEU A 74 3.04 -15.44 -3.59
CA LEU A 74 3.46 -16.83 -3.79
C LEU A 74 4.45 -16.98 -4.94
N TRP A 75 4.23 -16.29 -6.06
CA TRP A 75 5.16 -16.34 -7.20
C TRP A 75 6.52 -15.75 -6.84
N PHE A 76 6.57 -14.60 -6.21
CA PHE A 76 7.83 -14.00 -5.83
C PHE A 76 8.56 -14.83 -4.75
N PHE A 77 7.83 -15.38 -3.81
CA PHE A 77 8.40 -16.26 -2.77
C PHE A 77 8.99 -17.55 -3.35
N LEU A 78 8.37 -18.13 -4.37
CA LEU A 78 8.81 -19.38 -4.99
C LEU A 78 9.83 -19.16 -6.12
N LEU A 79 9.63 -18.12 -6.97
CA LEU A 79 10.42 -17.93 -8.18
C LEU A 79 11.69 -17.10 -7.98
N ILE A 80 11.68 -16.11 -7.08
CA ILE A 80 12.90 -15.30 -6.84
C ILE A 80 14.07 -16.17 -6.35
N PRO A 81 13.90 -17.12 -5.39
CA PRO A 81 14.95 -18.03 -5.00
C PRO A 81 15.54 -18.86 -6.15
N LEU A 82 14.69 -19.29 -7.09
CA LEU A 82 15.15 -20.03 -8.27
C LEU A 82 16.05 -19.18 -9.18
N LEU A 83 15.72 -17.89 -9.34
CA LEU A 83 16.51 -16.94 -10.15
C LEU A 83 17.82 -16.56 -9.48
N LEU A 84 17.82 -16.44 -8.15
CA LEU A 84 18.99 -16.02 -7.37
C LEU A 84 19.89 -17.18 -6.94
N GLY A 85 19.46 -18.43 -7.11
CA GLY A 85 20.18 -19.63 -6.64
C GLY A 85 20.29 -19.74 -5.11
N ARG A 86 19.51 -18.96 -4.35
CA ARG A 86 19.50 -18.98 -2.88
C ARG A 86 18.12 -18.64 -2.33
N PRO A 87 17.72 -19.19 -1.16
CA PRO A 87 16.46 -18.86 -0.54
C PRO A 87 16.44 -17.40 -0.07
N LEU A 88 15.33 -16.73 -0.29
CA LEU A 88 14.99 -15.46 0.33
C LEU A 88 14.08 -15.74 1.53
N GLY A 89 14.34 -15.11 2.67
CA GLY A 89 13.45 -15.18 3.81
C GLY A 89 12.06 -14.63 3.46
N ALA A 90 11.01 -15.14 4.14
CA ALA A 90 9.63 -14.72 3.89
C ALA A 90 9.43 -13.21 4.05
N GLU A 91 10.06 -12.59 5.05
CA GLU A 91 9.96 -11.14 5.29
C GLU A 91 10.54 -10.31 4.13
N LEU A 92 11.73 -10.68 3.62
CA LEU A 92 12.34 -9.98 2.49
C LEU A 92 11.54 -10.18 1.20
N SER A 93 11.04 -11.40 0.97
CA SER A 93 10.15 -11.68 -0.16
C SER A 93 8.87 -10.84 -0.09
N ALA A 94 8.27 -10.68 1.10
CA ALA A 94 7.13 -9.81 1.31
C ALA A 94 7.46 -8.34 0.97
N ILE A 95 8.56 -7.81 1.49
CA ILE A 95 8.97 -6.41 1.25
C ILE A 95 9.13 -6.14 -0.25
N VAL A 96 9.84 -7.01 -0.98
CA VAL A 96 10.04 -6.85 -2.42
C VAL A 96 8.71 -6.93 -3.17
N THR A 97 7.89 -7.95 -2.87
CA THR A 97 6.61 -8.16 -3.54
C THR A 97 5.66 -6.98 -3.32
N PHE A 98 5.48 -6.57 -2.08
CA PHE A 98 4.58 -5.45 -1.75
C PHE A 98 5.06 -4.14 -2.37
N THR A 99 6.36 -3.87 -2.34
CA THR A 99 6.92 -2.66 -2.95
C THR A 99 6.64 -2.62 -4.45
N LEU A 100 6.87 -3.71 -5.16
CA LEU A 100 6.62 -3.79 -6.60
C LEU A 100 5.12 -3.75 -6.90
N PHE A 101 4.30 -4.47 -6.17
CA PHE A 101 2.86 -4.49 -6.35
C PHE A 101 2.23 -3.10 -6.13
N GLU A 102 2.58 -2.46 -5.03
CA GLU A 102 2.09 -1.12 -4.68
C GLU A 102 2.58 -0.05 -5.65
N ALA A 103 3.76 -0.20 -6.25
CA ALA A 103 4.24 0.70 -7.28
C ALA A 103 3.25 0.82 -8.45
N ALA A 104 2.57 -0.27 -8.81
CA ALA A 104 1.55 -0.25 -9.85
C ALA A 104 0.31 0.55 -9.46
N TYR A 105 -0.17 0.38 -8.22
CA TYR A 105 -1.32 1.13 -7.69
C TYR A 105 -1.00 2.61 -7.50
N TYR A 106 0.13 2.94 -6.89
CA TYR A 106 0.55 4.33 -6.72
C TYR A 106 0.80 5.03 -8.05
N SER A 107 1.35 4.32 -9.05
CA SER A 107 1.49 4.86 -10.41
C SER A 107 0.16 5.29 -11.01
N GLU A 108 -0.87 4.46 -10.84
CA GLU A 108 -2.21 4.77 -11.36
C GLU A 108 -2.86 5.94 -10.63
N ILE A 109 -2.73 5.98 -9.29
CA ILE A 109 -3.23 7.10 -8.48
C ILE A 109 -2.58 8.42 -8.89
N MET A 110 -1.26 8.43 -9.08
CA MET A 110 -0.53 9.63 -9.49
C MET A 110 -0.90 10.07 -10.90
N ARG A 111 -0.99 9.13 -11.85
CA ARG A 111 -1.42 9.42 -13.21
C ARG A 111 -2.83 10.01 -13.24
N ALA A 112 -3.77 9.38 -12.52
CA ALA A 112 -5.14 9.85 -12.40
C ALA A 112 -5.22 11.23 -11.71
N GLY A 113 -4.42 11.45 -10.65
CA GLY A 113 -4.35 12.72 -9.95
C GLY A 113 -3.89 13.87 -10.85
N ILE A 114 -2.85 13.65 -11.67
CA ILE A 114 -2.39 14.65 -12.63
C ILE A 114 -3.46 14.93 -13.71
N GLN A 115 -4.10 13.87 -14.21
CA GLN A 115 -5.13 14.00 -15.24
C GLN A 115 -6.48 14.53 -14.72
N SER A 116 -6.69 14.55 -13.41
CA SER A 116 -7.90 15.12 -12.79
C SER A 116 -7.94 16.66 -12.83
N VAL A 117 -6.81 17.30 -13.09
CA VAL A 117 -6.76 18.76 -13.22
C VAL A 117 -7.31 19.18 -14.59
N PRO A 118 -8.32 20.07 -14.66
CA PRO A 118 -8.94 20.46 -15.92
C PRO A 118 -7.91 21.04 -16.89
N LYS A 119 -8.00 20.66 -18.18
CA LYS A 119 -7.11 21.19 -19.24
C LYS A 119 -7.12 22.72 -19.37
N GLY A 120 -8.24 23.35 -18.98
CA GLY A 120 -8.34 24.80 -18.91
C GLY A 120 -7.28 25.45 -18.02
N GLN A 121 -6.82 24.78 -16.97
CA GLN A 121 -5.71 25.25 -16.11
C GLN A 121 -4.38 25.31 -16.88
N VAL A 122 -4.15 24.34 -17.77
CA VAL A 122 -2.95 24.33 -18.63
C VAL A 122 -3.01 25.48 -19.62
N TYR A 123 -4.17 25.69 -20.28
CA TYR A 123 -4.35 26.79 -21.22
C TYR A 123 -4.29 28.17 -20.57
N ALA A 124 -4.82 28.29 -19.35
CA ALA A 124 -4.71 29.54 -18.57
C ALA A 124 -3.22 29.89 -18.27
N GLY A 125 -2.42 28.88 -17.90
CA GLY A 125 -0.98 29.08 -17.72
C GLY A 125 -0.29 29.58 -18.99
N TYR A 126 -0.59 28.99 -20.14
CA TYR A 126 -0.03 29.44 -21.42
C TYR A 126 -0.50 30.86 -21.82
N ALA A 127 -1.75 31.21 -21.54
CA ALA A 127 -2.31 32.50 -21.85
C ALA A 127 -1.59 33.68 -21.12
N VAL A 128 -1.03 33.40 -19.92
CA VAL A 128 -0.22 34.36 -19.17
C VAL A 128 1.29 34.22 -19.43
N GLY A 129 1.67 33.51 -20.50
CA GLY A 129 3.05 33.38 -20.96
C GLY A 129 3.91 32.35 -20.19
N MET A 130 3.32 31.48 -19.39
CA MET A 130 4.07 30.43 -18.67
C MET A 130 4.53 29.36 -19.62
N THR A 131 5.76 28.85 -19.42
CA THR A 131 6.26 27.66 -20.08
C THR A 131 5.54 26.40 -19.54
N TYR A 132 5.61 25.29 -20.28
CA TYR A 132 5.07 24.00 -19.81
C TYR A 132 5.59 23.63 -18.42
N LYS A 133 6.89 23.78 -18.17
CA LYS A 133 7.51 23.47 -16.87
C LYS A 133 6.93 24.34 -15.74
N GLN A 134 6.79 25.63 -15.97
CA GLN A 134 6.20 26.56 -15.01
C GLN A 134 4.73 26.21 -14.75
N THR A 135 3.94 25.99 -15.80
CA THR A 135 2.54 25.57 -15.68
C THR A 135 2.40 24.29 -14.88
N MET A 136 3.22 23.26 -15.18
CA MET A 136 3.21 22.02 -14.43
C MET A 136 3.57 22.22 -12.96
N GLN A 137 4.66 22.92 -12.66
CA GLN A 137 5.16 23.08 -11.30
C GLN A 137 4.28 23.99 -10.42
N LEU A 138 3.78 25.09 -10.98
CA LEU A 138 3.10 26.13 -10.20
C LEU A 138 1.58 26.00 -10.21
N ILE A 139 1.00 25.34 -11.21
CA ILE A 139 -0.46 25.23 -11.36
C ILE A 139 -0.93 23.78 -11.22
N ILE A 140 -0.39 22.87 -12.04
CA ILE A 140 -0.94 21.51 -12.17
C ILE A 140 -0.55 20.62 -10.99
N LEU A 141 0.74 20.50 -10.69
CA LEU A 141 1.22 19.59 -9.65
C LEU A 141 0.68 19.90 -8.25
N PRO A 142 0.57 21.17 -7.78
CA PRO A 142 -0.03 21.46 -6.49
C PRO A 142 -1.49 21.04 -6.39
N GLN A 143 -2.27 21.22 -7.47
CA GLN A 143 -3.66 20.80 -7.52
C GLN A 143 -3.77 19.27 -7.60
N ALA A 144 -2.99 18.63 -8.47
CA ALA A 144 -2.92 17.18 -8.60
C ALA A 144 -2.56 16.51 -7.27
N PHE A 145 -1.56 17.05 -6.55
CA PHE A 145 -1.16 16.51 -5.25
C PHE A 145 -2.31 16.55 -4.24
N ARG A 146 -3.03 17.66 -4.16
CA ARG A 146 -4.22 17.76 -3.28
C ARG A 146 -5.30 16.75 -3.64
N ASN A 147 -5.51 16.51 -4.94
CA ASN A 147 -6.51 15.56 -5.43
C ASN A 147 -6.11 14.09 -5.14
N MET A 148 -4.82 13.74 -5.27
CA MET A 148 -4.37 12.36 -5.09
C MET A 148 -4.04 12.01 -3.64
N LEU A 149 -3.70 12.98 -2.78
CA LEU A 149 -3.26 12.71 -1.42
C LEU A 149 -4.25 11.87 -0.60
N PRO A 150 -5.57 12.13 -0.60
CA PRO A 150 -6.52 11.29 0.12
C PRO A 150 -6.56 9.85 -0.41
N VAL A 151 -6.40 9.68 -1.73
CA VAL A 151 -6.42 8.36 -2.37
C VAL A 151 -5.14 7.60 -2.03
N LEU A 152 -3.97 8.26 -2.02
CA LEU A 152 -2.70 7.67 -1.58
C LEU A 152 -2.78 7.17 -0.13
N LEU A 153 -3.35 7.99 0.75
CA LEU A 153 -3.52 7.61 2.16
C LEU A 153 -4.50 6.44 2.32
N THR A 154 -5.60 6.43 1.56
CA THR A 154 -6.54 5.30 1.55
C THR A 154 -5.86 4.02 1.05
N GLN A 155 -5.07 4.10 -0.03
CA GLN A 155 -4.28 2.96 -0.53
C GLN A 155 -3.31 2.44 0.53
N THR A 156 -2.69 3.33 1.32
CA THR A 156 -1.79 2.92 2.41
C THR A 156 -2.54 2.16 3.53
N ILE A 157 -3.80 2.51 3.80
CA ILE A 157 -4.63 1.73 4.75
C ILE A 157 -4.94 0.34 4.19
N ILE A 158 -5.28 0.25 2.90
CA ILE A 158 -5.48 -1.04 2.20
C ILE A 158 -4.20 -1.86 2.26
N LEU A 159 -3.05 -1.26 1.95
CA LEU A 159 -1.74 -1.90 2.05
C LEU A 159 -1.49 -2.48 3.45
N PHE A 160 -1.83 -1.75 4.53
CA PHE A 160 -1.72 -2.29 5.89
C PHE A 160 -2.63 -3.50 6.12
N GLN A 161 -3.87 -3.49 5.61
CA GLN A 161 -4.77 -4.65 5.68
C GLN A 161 -4.20 -5.84 4.92
N ASP A 162 -3.65 -5.59 3.74
CA ASP A 162 -3.08 -6.60 2.85
C ASP A 162 -1.80 -7.23 3.43
N THR A 163 -1.13 -6.59 4.40
CA THR A 163 0.00 -7.24 5.09
C THR A 163 -0.38 -8.57 5.72
N SER A 164 -1.65 -8.78 6.06
CA SER A 164 -2.14 -10.07 6.56
C SER A 164 -1.96 -11.23 5.56
N LEU A 165 -1.86 -10.95 4.26
CA LEU A 165 -1.68 -11.96 3.22
C LEU A 165 -0.29 -12.61 3.24
N VAL A 166 0.71 -11.99 3.88
CA VAL A 166 2.05 -12.59 4.01
C VAL A 166 2.06 -13.83 4.90
N TYR A 167 0.96 -14.05 5.65
CA TYR A 167 0.70 -15.30 6.32
C TYR A 167 0.88 -16.51 5.38
N ALA A 168 0.50 -16.40 4.10
CA ALA A 168 0.58 -17.45 3.10
C ALA A 168 2.01 -17.97 2.86
N ILE A 169 3.03 -17.14 3.10
CA ILE A 169 4.45 -17.49 2.97
C ILE A 169 5.16 -17.65 4.31
N GLY A 170 4.40 -17.62 5.42
CA GLY A 170 4.91 -17.82 6.77
C GLY A 170 5.65 -16.65 7.39
N ALA A 171 5.58 -15.44 6.82
CA ALA A 171 6.12 -14.24 7.44
C ALA A 171 5.38 -13.92 8.75
N TYR A 172 6.09 -13.32 9.70
CA TYR A 172 5.56 -13.06 11.03
C TYR A 172 4.89 -11.68 11.11
N ASP A 173 3.68 -11.59 10.55
CA ASP A 173 2.83 -10.40 10.61
C ASP A 173 1.91 -10.39 11.84
N LEU A 174 1.06 -9.37 11.95
CA LEU A 174 0.08 -9.22 13.03
C LEU A 174 -0.88 -10.42 13.11
N LEU A 175 -1.39 -10.92 11.97
CA LEU A 175 -2.28 -12.07 11.94
C LEU A 175 -1.57 -13.34 12.42
N LYS A 176 -0.31 -13.54 11.99
CA LYS A 176 0.53 -14.66 12.44
C LYS A 176 0.79 -14.64 13.93
N GLY A 177 1.00 -13.44 14.50
CA GLY A 177 1.14 -13.27 15.94
C GLY A 177 -0.09 -13.78 16.72
N PHE A 178 -1.28 -13.42 16.26
CA PHE A 178 -2.53 -13.93 16.83
C PHE A 178 -2.72 -15.43 16.62
N GLU A 179 -2.40 -15.94 15.44
CA GLU A 179 -2.49 -17.38 15.15
C GLU A 179 -1.62 -18.19 16.11
N ILE A 180 -0.37 -17.79 16.33
CA ILE A 180 0.54 -18.49 17.25
C ILE A 180 0.02 -18.44 18.69
N ALA A 181 -0.47 -17.28 19.13
CA ALA A 181 -1.12 -17.17 20.43
C ALA A 181 -2.31 -18.10 20.54
N GLY A 182 -3.19 -18.15 19.55
CA GLY A 182 -4.35 -19.04 19.52
C GLY A 182 -3.99 -20.51 19.58
N LYS A 183 -2.92 -20.91 18.88
CA LYS A 183 -2.42 -22.28 18.92
C LYS A 183 -1.84 -22.66 20.29
N ASN A 184 -1.04 -21.76 20.89
CA ASN A 184 -0.41 -22.03 22.18
C ASN A 184 -1.41 -22.17 23.33
N PHE A 185 -2.53 -21.47 23.26
CA PHE A 185 -3.58 -21.51 24.29
C PHE A 185 -4.80 -22.34 23.88
N ASN A 186 -4.74 -22.99 22.70
CA ASN A 186 -5.86 -23.77 22.14
C ASN A 186 -7.17 -22.97 22.03
N ARG A 187 -7.05 -21.68 21.66
CA ARG A 187 -8.15 -20.69 21.54
C ARG A 187 -8.14 -19.98 20.17
N PRO A 188 -8.25 -20.72 19.05
CA PRO A 188 -8.13 -20.11 17.72
C PRO A 188 -9.28 -19.16 17.39
N VAL A 189 -10.51 -19.45 17.81
CA VAL A 189 -11.68 -18.63 17.50
C VAL A 189 -11.57 -17.27 18.17
N GLU A 190 -11.25 -17.26 19.46
CA GLU A 190 -11.09 -16.05 20.24
C GLU A 190 -9.98 -15.15 19.71
N THR A 191 -8.84 -15.74 19.31
CA THR A 191 -7.71 -14.96 18.77
C THR A 191 -8.02 -14.35 17.42
N TYR A 192 -8.71 -15.04 16.51
CA TYR A 192 -9.11 -14.44 15.23
C TYR A 192 -10.17 -13.36 15.41
N LEU A 193 -11.09 -13.49 16.36
CA LEU A 193 -12.04 -12.42 16.69
C LEU A 193 -11.31 -11.17 17.20
N VAL A 194 -10.34 -11.34 18.10
CA VAL A 194 -9.54 -10.22 18.62
C VAL A 194 -8.68 -9.61 17.50
N ALA A 195 -8.06 -10.44 16.65
CA ALA A 195 -7.32 -9.96 15.48
C ALA A 195 -8.19 -9.08 14.58
N ALA A 196 -9.40 -9.53 14.27
CA ALA A 196 -10.35 -8.74 13.47
C ALA A 196 -10.68 -7.40 14.11
N VAL A 197 -10.91 -7.37 15.44
CA VAL A 197 -11.16 -6.12 16.19
C VAL A 197 -9.93 -5.20 16.15
N VAL A 198 -8.73 -5.73 16.32
CA VAL A 198 -7.49 -4.93 16.28
C VAL A 198 -7.27 -4.32 14.91
N TYR A 199 -7.39 -5.11 13.82
CA TYR A 199 -7.33 -4.59 12.45
C TYR A 199 -8.40 -3.52 12.21
N PHE A 200 -9.64 -3.78 12.65
CA PHE A 200 -10.73 -2.81 12.52
C PHE A 200 -10.42 -1.50 13.24
N VAL A 201 -9.97 -1.54 14.50
CA VAL A 201 -9.67 -0.34 15.28
C VAL A 201 -8.55 0.48 14.62
N ILE A 202 -7.47 -0.18 14.18
CA ILE A 202 -6.36 0.50 13.51
C ILE A 202 -6.83 1.15 12.21
N CYS A 203 -7.44 0.36 11.30
CA CYS A 203 -7.82 0.85 9.98
C CYS A 203 -8.95 1.89 10.04
N PHE A 204 -9.90 1.72 10.95
CA PHE A 204 -10.98 2.68 11.17
C PHE A 204 -10.44 4.02 11.69
N SER A 205 -9.53 3.98 12.66
CA SER A 205 -8.88 5.18 13.20
C SER A 205 -8.10 5.93 12.13
N LEU A 206 -7.31 5.20 11.31
CA LEU A 206 -6.59 5.78 10.18
C LEU A 206 -7.56 6.37 9.15
N SER A 207 -8.65 5.67 8.83
CA SER A 207 -9.67 6.16 7.88
C SER A 207 -10.34 7.45 8.37
N MET A 208 -10.60 7.57 9.68
CA MET A 208 -11.11 8.81 10.26
C MET A 208 -10.12 9.97 10.11
N LEU A 209 -8.82 9.71 10.32
CA LEU A 209 -7.77 10.72 10.13
C LEU A 209 -7.70 11.17 8.66
N VAL A 210 -7.77 10.23 7.72
CA VAL A 210 -7.79 10.54 6.28
C VAL A 210 -9.00 11.40 5.92
N LYS A 211 -10.20 11.06 6.40
CA LYS A 211 -11.41 11.87 6.17
C LYS A 211 -11.28 13.30 6.72
N ARG A 212 -10.71 13.46 7.92
CA ARG A 212 -10.46 14.79 8.49
C ARG A 212 -9.45 15.59 7.66
N LEU A 213 -8.39 14.95 7.16
CA LEU A 213 -7.43 15.59 6.28
C LEU A 213 -8.09 16.01 4.97
N GLN A 214 -8.87 15.11 4.35
CA GLN A 214 -9.59 15.37 3.11
C GLN A 214 -10.51 16.62 3.24
N SER A 215 -11.24 16.75 4.34
CA SER A 215 -12.11 17.92 4.57
C SER A 215 -11.33 19.24 4.69
N ARG A 216 -10.08 19.20 5.17
CA ARG A 216 -9.23 20.40 5.29
C ARG A 216 -8.55 20.83 3.98
N ILE A 217 -8.29 19.87 3.07
CA ILE A 217 -7.59 20.14 1.81
C ILE A 217 -8.55 20.24 0.61
N ALA A 218 -9.84 19.97 0.81
CA ALA A 218 -10.85 20.07 -0.24
C ALA A 218 -10.87 21.49 -0.79
N ILE A 219 -10.71 21.61 -2.10
CA ILE A 219 -10.87 22.88 -2.82
C ILE A 219 -12.38 23.11 -2.92
N ILE A 220 -12.88 24.17 -2.32
CA ILE A 220 -14.26 24.64 -2.53
C ILE A 220 -14.31 25.07 -4.00
N ARG A 221 -15.10 24.31 -4.79
CA ARG A 221 -15.37 24.62 -6.20
C ARG A 221 -16.61 25.45 -6.31
#